data_94a9fb05fde28d5f2eeb71ca316c636a
#
_entry.id   94a9fb05fde28d5f2eeb71ca316c636a
#
_cell.length_a   1.000
_cell.length_b   1.000
_cell.length_c   1.000
_cell.angle_alpha   90.00
_cell.angle_beta   90.00
_cell.angle_gamma   90.00
#
_symmetry.space_group_name_H-M   'P 1'
#
loop_
_entity.id
_entity.type
_entity.pdbx_description
1 polymer ?
#
loop_
_entity_poly.entity_id
_entity_poly.type
_entity_poly.pdbx_seq_one_letter_code
_entity_poly.pdbx_strand_id
1 'polypeptide(L)'
;MTKRFSVTAISLIAAAFFVSALHGRGTVAQTPRVVTAAQANGIYRYYDNEFRILALGHNKLKVQFDGVYHTLAKSVNMGYASGEATIDGNVATFIPEDTQGCKITMTFLPGKLVVKQDGDDATCGFGHNVYSTGTYRKVKSGKPKFENPFK
;
A
#
# COMPACT_ATOMS: atom_id res chain seq x y z
N MET A 1 -80.64 -47.39 17.66
CA MET A 1 -80.48 -46.31 16.63
C MET A 1 -79.35 -45.37 17.04
N THR A 2 -78.19 -45.58 16.51
CA THR A 2 -76.99 -44.80 16.89
C THR A 2 -76.40 -44.14 15.61
N LYS A 3 -76.53 -42.82 15.55
CA LYS A 3 -75.99 -42.01 14.46
C LYS A 3 -74.54 -41.72 14.72
N ARG A 4 -73.65 -42.17 13.82
CA ARG A 4 -72.23 -41.80 13.83
C ARG A 4 -72.04 -40.49 13.06
N PHE A 5 -71.49 -39.48 13.70
CA PHE A 5 -71.02 -38.25 13.06
C PHE A 5 -69.57 -38.44 12.66
N SER A 6 -69.31 -38.31 11.36
CA SER A 6 -67.96 -38.31 10.79
C SER A 6 -67.43 -36.90 10.82
N VAL A 7 -66.31 -36.68 11.55
CA VAL A 7 -65.63 -35.39 11.59
C VAL A 7 -64.51 -35.43 10.56
N THR A 8 -64.64 -34.64 9.49
CA THR A 8 -63.67 -34.47 8.42
C THR A 8 -62.64 -33.44 8.91
N ALA A 9 -61.40 -33.83 9.13
CA ALA A 9 -60.29 -32.96 9.48
C ALA A 9 -59.76 -32.27 8.20
N ILE A 10 -59.86 -30.97 8.14
CA ILE A 10 -59.29 -30.13 7.11
C ILE A 10 -57.89 -29.74 7.53
N SER A 11 -56.87 -30.33 6.87
CA SER A 11 -55.47 -29.95 7.06
C SER A 11 -55.16 -28.67 6.27
N LEU A 12 -54.94 -27.58 6.97
CA LEU A 12 -54.40 -26.33 6.43
C LEU A 12 -52.88 -26.45 6.29
N ILE A 13 -52.36 -26.57 5.07
CA ILE A 13 -50.94 -26.51 4.75
C ILE A 13 -50.56 -25.02 4.62
N ALA A 14 -49.89 -24.49 5.64
CA ALA A 14 -49.31 -23.15 5.58
C ALA A 14 -47.96 -23.22 4.80
N ALA A 15 -47.98 -22.73 3.56
CA ALA A 15 -46.78 -22.54 2.77
C ALA A 15 -46.03 -21.30 3.26
N ALA A 16 -44.95 -21.50 3.99
CA ALA A 16 -44.03 -20.42 4.39
C ALA A 16 -43.16 -20.04 3.19
N PHE A 17 -43.43 -18.90 2.58
CA PHE A 17 -42.52 -18.29 1.59
C PHE A 17 -41.30 -17.72 2.30
N PHE A 18 -40.17 -18.40 2.20
CA PHE A 18 -38.84 -17.83 2.54
C PHE A 18 -38.44 -16.83 1.46
N VAL A 19 -38.63 -15.55 1.70
CA VAL A 19 -38.04 -14.48 0.90
C VAL A 19 -36.58 -14.37 1.30
N SER A 20 -35.68 -15.01 0.55
CA SER A 20 -34.24 -14.82 0.68
C SER A 20 -33.86 -13.43 0.16
N ALA A 21 -33.74 -12.46 1.05
CA ALA A 21 -33.18 -11.16 0.72
C ALA A 21 -31.71 -11.32 0.38
N LEU A 22 -31.38 -11.36 -0.91
CA LEU A 22 -30.00 -11.22 -1.41
C LEU A 22 -29.51 -9.81 -1.05
N HIS A 23 -28.81 -9.69 0.07
CA HIS A 23 -28.06 -8.49 0.41
C HIS A 23 -26.86 -8.41 -0.54
N GLY A 24 -27.04 -7.81 -1.69
CA GLY A 24 -25.95 -7.40 -2.56
C GLY A 24 -25.03 -6.46 -1.77
N ARG A 25 -23.87 -6.96 -1.33
CA ARG A 25 -22.77 -6.12 -0.83
C ARG A 25 -22.30 -5.29 -2.02
N GLY A 26 -22.85 -4.10 -2.16
CA GLY A 26 -22.33 -3.10 -3.08
C GLY A 26 -20.87 -2.84 -2.71
N THR A 27 -19.94 -3.28 -3.54
CA THR A 27 -18.56 -2.84 -3.51
C THR A 27 -18.57 -1.34 -3.79
N VAL A 28 -18.49 -0.53 -2.74
CA VAL A 28 -18.27 0.92 -2.89
C VAL A 28 -16.90 1.05 -3.57
N ALA A 29 -16.90 1.39 -4.85
CA ALA A 29 -15.69 1.77 -5.55
C ALA A 29 -15.10 2.97 -4.82
N GLN A 30 -13.99 2.77 -4.10
CA GLN A 30 -13.28 3.86 -3.45
C GLN A 30 -12.76 4.80 -4.53
N THR A 31 -13.28 6.01 -4.58
CA THR A 31 -12.76 7.08 -5.43
C THR A 31 -11.25 7.20 -5.18
N PRO A 32 -10.41 7.23 -6.21
CA PRO A 32 -8.96 7.38 -6.03
C PRO A 32 -8.67 8.63 -5.19
N ARG A 33 -8.07 8.42 -4.02
CA ARG A 33 -7.79 9.52 -3.10
C ARG A 33 -6.56 10.26 -3.60
N VAL A 34 -6.74 11.48 -4.09
CA VAL A 34 -5.61 12.35 -4.47
C VAL A 34 -4.84 12.75 -3.23
N VAL A 35 -3.54 12.50 -3.21
CA VAL A 35 -2.66 12.85 -2.10
C VAL A 35 -2.14 14.28 -2.29
N THR A 36 -2.34 15.12 -1.29
CA THR A 36 -1.80 16.49 -1.29
C THR A 36 -0.30 16.51 -0.99
N ALA A 37 0.39 17.59 -1.37
CA ALA A 37 1.80 17.79 -1.03
C ALA A 37 2.07 17.67 0.48
N ALA A 38 1.19 18.21 1.33
CA ALA A 38 1.31 18.11 2.78
C ALA A 38 1.21 16.65 3.28
N GLN A 39 0.42 15.82 2.60
CA GLN A 39 0.29 14.41 2.92
C GLN A 39 1.48 13.58 2.41
N ALA A 40 2.04 13.89 1.23
CA ALA A 40 3.18 13.19 0.67
C ALA A 40 4.50 13.58 1.33
N ASN A 41 4.73 14.88 1.58
CA ASN A 41 5.98 15.39 2.11
C ASN A 41 6.30 14.81 3.48
N GLY A 42 7.52 14.30 3.63
CA GLY A 42 7.98 13.79 4.91
C GLY A 42 9.08 12.76 4.85
N ILE A 43 9.35 12.21 6.02
CA ILE A 43 10.26 11.09 6.22
C ILE A 43 9.42 9.90 6.68
N TYR A 44 9.65 8.76 6.03
CA TYR A 44 8.96 7.50 6.28
C TYR A 44 10.00 6.43 6.63
N ARG A 45 9.77 5.66 7.71
CA ARG A 45 10.70 4.64 8.20
C ARG A 45 10.05 3.26 8.33
N TYR A 46 10.84 2.26 7.99
CA TYR A 46 10.55 0.85 8.21
C TYR A 46 11.85 0.17 8.65
N TYR A 47 11.96 -0.19 9.95
CA TYR A 47 13.24 -0.57 10.59
C TYR A 47 14.30 0.51 10.32
N ASP A 48 15.45 0.12 9.77
CA ASP A 48 16.57 1.02 9.44
C ASP A 48 16.47 1.61 8.02
N ASN A 49 15.40 1.26 7.29
CA ASN A 49 15.14 1.80 5.95
C ASN A 49 14.36 3.11 6.04
N GLU A 50 14.71 4.07 5.21
CA GLU A 50 14.08 5.39 5.19
C GLU A 50 13.77 5.86 3.77
N PHE A 51 12.57 6.42 3.59
CA PHE A 51 12.22 7.23 2.43
C PHE A 51 12.09 8.70 2.82
N ARG A 52 12.71 9.58 2.03
CA ARG A 52 12.50 11.03 2.06
C ARG A 52 11.73 11.43 0.81
N ILE A 53 10.58 12.10 0.98
CA ILE A 53 9.68 12.44 -0.12
C ILE A 53 9.29 13.90 -0.06
N LEU A 54 9.44 14.59 -1.22
CA LEU A 54 9.05 15.97 -1.42
C LEU A 54 8.22 16.11 -2.68
N ALA A 55 7.01 16.64 -2.56
CA ALA A 55 6.18 17.00 -3.71
C ALA A 55 6.75 18.23 -4.43
N LEU A 56 7.00 18.08 -5.73
CA LEU A 56 7.54 19.12 -6.61
C LEU A 56 6.43 19.88 -7.37
N GLY A 57 5.17 19.40 -7.29
CA GLY A 57 4.08 19.88 -8.15
C GLY A 57 4.00 19.07 -9.45
N HIS A 58 2.96 19.33 -10.26
CA HIS A 58 2.74 18.71 -11.58
C HIS A 58 2.86 17.16 -11.56
N ASN A 59 2.29 16.53 -10.51
CA ASN A 59 2.34 15.09 -10.29
C ASN A 59 3.75 14.50 -10.17
N LYS A 60 4.72 15.31 -9.70
CA LYS A 60 6.09 14.87 -9.48
C LYS A 60 6.47 14.91 -8.01
N LEU A 61 7.26 13.94 -7.61
CA LEU A 61 7.87 13.84 -6.30
C LEU A 61 9.39 13.72 -6.47
N LYS A 62 10.15 14.38 -5.58
CA LYS A 62 11.54 14.01 -5.34
C LYS A 62 11.57 12.92 -4.29
N VAL A 63 12.28 11.84 -4.56
CA VAL A 63 12.39 10.66 -3.71
C VAL A 63 13.84 10.36 -3.41
N GLN A 64 14.13 9.99 -2.19
CA GLN A 64 15.38 9.37 -1.77
C GLN A 64 15.04 8.17 -0.91
N PHE A 65 15.73 7.08 -1.14
CA PHE A 65 15.70 5.84 -0.35
C PHE A 65 17.08 5.58 0.22
N ASP A 66 17.13 5.33 1.51
CA ASP A 66 18.29 4.86 2.23
C ASP A 66 17.92 3.52 2.87
N GLY A 67 18.55 2.43 2.43
CA GLY A 67 18.29 1.07 2.88
C GLY A 67 19.48 0.46 3.58
N VAL A 68 19.21 -0.37 4.59
CA VAL A 68 20.22 -1.07 5.37
C VAL A 68 19.81 -2.51 5.59
N TYR A 69 20.73 -3.44 5.37
CA TYR A 69 20.58 -4.85 5.74
C TYR A 69 21.73 -5.28 6.66
N HIS A 70 21.39 -5.76 7.86
CA HIS A 70 22.34 -6.28 8.83
C HIS A 70 22.59 -7.77 8.59
N THR A 71 23.83 -8.14 8.37
CA THR A 71 24.22 -9.54 8.16
C THR A 71 24.41 -10.26 9.51
N LEU A 72 24.36 -11.59 9.49
CA LEU A 72 24.67 -12.40 10.67
C LEU A 72 26.11 -12.19 11.17
N ALA A 73 27.03 -11.81 10.29
CA ALA A 73 28.42 -11.49 10.61
C ALA A 73 28.61 -10.07 11.19
N LYS A 74 27.51 -9.38 11.53
CA LYS A 74 27.49 -8.01 12.07
C LYS A 74 28.04 -6.95 11.11
N SER A 75 28.17 -7.23 9.82
CA SER A 75 28.40 -6.23 8.78
C SER A 75 27.07 -5.67 8.29
N VAL A 76 27.12 -4.57 7.54
CA VAL A 76 25.97 -3.94 6.94
C VAL A 76 26.12 -3.85 5.44
N ASN A 77 25.03 -4.16 4.71
CA ASN A 77 24.91 -3.82 3.30
C ASN A 77 24.00 -2.59 3.19
N MET A 78 24.34 -1.67 2.34
CA MET A 78 23.62 -0.42 2.16
C MET A 78 23.02 -0.35 0.75
N GLY A 79 21.88 0.29 0.63
CA GLY A 79 21.24 0.62 -0.65
C GLY A 79 20.85 2.08 -0.64
N TYR A 80 21.11 2.75 -1.74
CA TYR A 80 20.75 4.14 -1.94
C TYR A 80 20.07 4.30 -3.30
N ALA A 81 19.01 5.07 -3.32
CA ALA A 81 18.40 5.52 -4.56
C ALA A 81 17.87 6.94 -4.41
N SER A 82 18.01 7.74 -5.45
CA SER A 82 17.41 9.07 -5.53
C SER A 82 16.86 9.32 -6.93
N GLY A 83 16.00 10.31 -7.06
CA GLY A 83 15.45 10.73 -8.34
C GLY A 83 14.04 11.28 -8.24
N GLU A 84 13.39 11.39 -9.39
CA GLU A 84 12.00 11.83 -9.48
C GLU A 84 11.05 10.64 -9.63
N ALA A 85 9.90 10.72 -8.99
CA ALA A 85 8.77 9.80 -9.16
C ALA A 85 7.58 10.55 -9.76
N THR A 86 6.74 9.83 -10.50
CA THR A 86 5.45 10.33 -10.97
C THR A 86 4.35 9.79 -10.05
N ILE A 87 3.43 10.65 -9.61
CA ILE A 87 2.30 10.28 -8.76
C ILE A 87 0.97 10.46 -9.50
N ASP A 88 0.12 9.45 -9.40
CA ASP A 88 -1.28 9.49 -9.84
C ASP A 88 -2.19 9.07 -8.67
N GLY A 89 -3.13 9.94 -8.31
CA GLY A 89 -3.96 9.75 -7.13
C GLY A 89 -3.14 9.62 -5.85
N ASN A 90 -3.05 8.41 -5.30
CA ASN A 90 -2.25 8.08 -4.12
C ASN A 90 -1.13 7.05 -4.41
N VAL A 91 -0.87 6.77 -5.67
CA VAL A 91 0.16 5.81 -6.09
C VAL A 91 1.26 6.54 -6.85
N ALA A 92 2.49 6.41 -6.41
CA ALA A 92 3.64 6.93 -7.11
C ALA A 92 4.49 5.79 -7.68
N THR A 93 5.04 6.04 -8.85
CA THR A 93 6.03 5.17 -9.51
C THR A 93 7.38 5.87 -9.49
N PHE A 94 8.36 5.24 -8.89
CA PHE A 94 9.74 5.68 -8.81
C PHE A 94 10.65 4.69 -9.55
N ILE A 95 11.40 5.21 -10.50
CA ILE A 95 12.44 4.47 -11.21
C ILE A 95 13.75 5.12 -10.78
N PRO A 96 14.61 4.43 -10.00
CA PRO A 96 15.88 4.99 -9.56
C PRO A 96 16.77 5.34 -10.75
N GLU A 97 17.53 6.42 -10.62
CA GLU A 97 18.50 6.82 -11.65
C GLU A 97 19.56 5.71 -11.84
N ASP A 98 20.07 5.59 -13.05
CA ASP A 98 21.12 4.64 -13.45
C ASP A 98 20.75 3.16 -13.26
N THR A 99 19.47 2.82 -13.13
CA THR A 99 19.00 1.43 -13.05
C THR A 99 18.22 1.00 -14.27
N GLN A 100 18.33 -0.29 -14.63
CA GLN A 100 17.53 -0.91 -15.70
C GLN A 100 16.65 -2.01 -15.11
N GLY A 101 15.33 -1.83 -15.22
CA GLY A 101 14.37 -2.83 -14.76
C GLY A 101 13.96 -2.71 -13.28
N CYS A 102 14.52 -1.79 -12.51
CA CYS A 102 14.03 -1.48 -11.18
C CYS A 102 12.83 -0.54 -11.24
N LYS A 103 11.74 -0.91 -10.59
CA LYS A 103 10.58 -0.07 -10.41
C LYS A 103 10.08 -0.17 -8.97
N ILE A 104 9.90 0.96 -8.33
CA ILE A 104 9.42 1.04 -6.96
C ILE A 104 8.04 1.73 -6.97
N THR A 105 7.01 0.99 -6.60
CA THR A 105 5.65 1.50 -6.47
C THR A 105 5.39 1.89 -5.02
N MET A 106 4.92 3.10 -4.80
CA MET A 106 4.67 3.67 -3.49
C MET A 106 3.20 4.07 -3.35
N THR A 107 2.47 3.43 -2.44
CA THR A 107 1.07 3.77 -2.15
C THR A 107 0.97 4.57 -0.86
N PHE A 108 0.52 5.82 -0.96
CA PHE A 108 0.33 6.71 0.17
C PHE A 108 -0.99 6.41 0.87
N LEU A 109 -0.91 6.16 2.17
CA LEU A 109 -2.06 5.97 3.05
C LEU A 109 -1.94 6.94 4.25
N PRO A 110 -3.01 7.18 5.02
CA PRO A 110 -2.92 8.01 6.22
C PRO A 110 -1.81 7.56 7.16
N GLY A 111 -0.78 8.42 7.34
CA GLY A 111 0.34 8.17 8.25
C GLY A 111 1.33 7.07 7.83
N LYS A 112 1.21 6.50 6.63
CA LYS A 112 2.09 5.42 6.16
C LYS A 112 2.27 5.41 4.64
N LEU A 113 3.34 4.74 4.21
CA LEU A 113 3.69 4.49 2.82
C LEU A 113 3.85 2.98 2.65
N VAL A 114 3.09 2.38 1.74
CA VAL A 114 3.27 0.98 1.35
C VAL A 114 4.10 0.93 0.10
N VAL A 115 5.23 0.24 0.15
CA VAL A 115 6.21 0.19 -0.94
C VAL A 115 6.33 -1.24 -1.47
N LYS A 116 6.35 -1.36 -2.78
CA LYS A 116 6.64 -2.60 -3.51
C LYS A 116 7.77 -2.33 -4.49
N GLN A 117 8.86 -3.07 -4.36
CA GLN A 117 9.95 -3.12 -5.32
C GLN A 117 9.67 -4.20 -6.36
N ASP A 118 9.90 -3.88 -7.62
CA ASP A 118 9.89 -4.78 -8.76
C ASP A 118 11.31 -4.76 -9.34
N GLY A 119 11.96 -5.90 -9.34
CA GLY A 119 13.40 -6.09 -9.49
C GLY A 119 14.07 -6.54 -8.18
N ASP A 120 15.22 -7.20 -8.29
CA ASP A 120 16.02 -7.61 -7.15
C ASP A 120 16.92 -6.45 -6.62
N ASP A 121 17.73 -6.73 -5.61
CA ASP A 121 18.65 -5.76 -5.02
C ASP A 121 19.68 -5.27 -6.05
N ALA A 122 20.28 -6.18 -6.82
CA ALA A 122 21.27 -5.85 -7.85
C ALA A 122 20.67 -5.01 -8.99
N THR A 123 19.47 -5.37 -9.48
CA THR A 123 18.74 -4.63 -10.52
C THR A 123 18.41 -3.21 -10.06
N CYS A 124 18.14 -3.03 -8.76
CA CYS A 124 17.88 -1.73 -8.17
C CYS A 124 19.14 -0.96 -7.75
N GLY A 125 20.33 -1.51 -7.98
CA GLY A 125 21.60 -0.89 -7.59
C GLY A 125 21.83 -0.86 -6.08
N PHE A 126 21.17 -1.76 -5.35
CA PHE A 126 21.29 -1.86 -3.89
C PHE A 126 22.37 -2.89 -3.50
N GLY A 127 22.87 -2.75 -2.29
CA GLY A 127 23.71 -3.79 -1.69
C GLY A 127 22.94 -5.10 -1.46
N HIS A 128 23.66 -6.19 -1.34
CA HIS A 128 23.09 -7.54 -1.23
C HIS A 128 22.08 -7.64 -0.07
N ASN A 129 20.88 -8.18 -0.38
CA ASN A 129 19.73 -8.29 0.52
C ASN A 129 19.11 -6.96 0.98
N VAL A 130 19.43 -5.83 0.36
CA VAL A 130 18.73 -4.56 0.62
C VAL A 130 17.52 -4.46 -0.28
N TYR A 131 16.35 -4.31 0.32
CA TYR A 131 15.08 -4.17 -0.39
C TYR A 131 14.30 -2.98 0.14
N SER A 132 13.65 -2.27 -0.77
CA SER A 132 12.78 -1.15 -0.42
C SER A 132 11.35 -1.57 -0.07
N THR A 133 10.97 -2.83 -0.34
CA THR A 133 9.62 -3.34 -0.06
C THR A 133 9.30 -3.30 1.43
N GLY A 134 8.13 -2.73 1.79
CA GLY A 134 7.70 -2.68 3.18
C GLY A 134 6.57 -1.69 3.44
N THR A 135 6.13 -1.62 4.69
CA THR A 135 5.18 -0.61 5.16
C THR A 135 5.88 0.36 6.09
N TYR A 136 6.14 1.53 5.58
CA TYR A 136 6.86 2.61 6.23
C TYR A 136 5.90 3.50 7.00
N ARG A 137 6.21 3.85 8.26
CA ARG A 137 5.46 4.84 9.03
C ARG A 137 6.00 6.23 8.75
N LYS A 138 5.12 7.21 8.62
CA LYS A 138 5.52 8.61 8.55
C LYS A 138 6.02 9.06 9.92
N VAL A 139 7.33 9.32 10.02
CA VAL A 139 7.97 9.74 11.28
C VAL A 139 8.20 11.24 11.36
N LYS A 140 8.20 11.94 10.20
CA LYS A 140 8.32 13.38 10.14
C LYS A 140 7.48 13.94 8.99
N SER A 141 6.70 14.97 9.26
CA SER A 141 5.94 15.72 8.26
C SER A 141 6.71 16.94 7.75
N GLY A 142 6.29 17.48 6.59
CA GLY A 142 6.91 18.65 5.99
C GLY A 142 8.06 18.32 5.05
N LYS A 143 8.77 19.33 4.59
CA LYS A 143 9.85 19.18 3.61
C LYS A 143 11.07 18.52 4.24
N PRO A 144 11.50 17.31 3.78
CA PRO A 144 12.71 16.68 4.28
C PRO A 144 13.97 17.36 3.71
N LYS A 145 15.07 17.23 4.43
CA LYS A 145 16.39 17.50 3.85
C LYS A 145 16.83 16.22 3.10
N PHE A 146 17.41 16.41 1.92
CA PHE A 146 18.02 15.34 1.15
C PHE A 146 19.53 15.37 1.40
N GLU A 147 20.07 14.24 1.74
CA GLU A 147 21.49 14.08 2.05
C GLU A 147 22.08 13.08 1.06
N ASN A 148 23.29 13.34 0.61
CA ASN A 148 24.02 12.36 -0.16
C ASN A 148 24.89 11.56 0.82
N PRO A 149 24.60 10.26 1.07
CA PRO A 149 25.37 9.46 2.03
C PRO A 149 26.79 9.16 1.59
N PHE A 150 27.16 9.52 0.34
CA PHE A 150 28.48 9.29 -0.25
C PHE A 150 29.31 10.58 -0.41
N LYS A 151 28.91 11.67 0.26
CA LYS A 151 29.66 12.95 0.29
C LYS A 151 30.13 13.27 1.67
#